data_9447ec0147c9c2c83c7e1d854ff85adc
#
_entry.id   9447ec0147c9c2c83c7e1d854ff85adc
#
_cell.length_a   1.000
_cell.length_b   1.000
_cell.length_c   1.000
_cell.angle_alpha   90.00
_cell.angle_beta   90.00
_cell.angle_gamma   90.00
#
_symmetry.space_group_name_H-M   'P 1'
#
loop_
_entity.id
_entity.type
_entity.pdbx_description
1 polymer ?
#
loop_
_entity_poly.entity_id
_entity_poly.type
_entity_poly.pdbx_seq_one_letter_code
_entity_poly.pdbx_strand_id
1 'polypeptide(L)'
;ISDYRDFIRKEWQNIQQDTGDQSHFDQFWVKVLEEGGLFSKPNLKSVSLKDEVGQLKLVETKISGTGLTLIPTTSLFHGDGRGARNPWLQEVPDPMSQIVWDSWMEINPDTAKKMGIKDRSVVQLQTSQGSIKATAFYHFGIHRDAVAIPIGQGHENSGDVADGFGVNVMNLLPTEIDESGSLALVTTRAELNPVEDLSYTVNLDGNARQLGRNIAAATTVDELNSGDHHKSKPHFQPHELEFYPPRSETAGYYKPYRWGMTIDLDRCNGCSACIVACYAENNIPVVGKIRSAIGREMSWIRMERYIEGYGDDFEVRFVPMMCQQCSNAGCEPVCPVYATYHNPEGLNAMIYNRCVGTRYCSNNCSYKVRRFNWFNYEFPAPLDQQLNSTITTRSVGVMEKCNFCQHRLVAAKHEASNIG
;
A
#
# COMPACT_ATOMS: atom_id res chain seq x y z
N ILE A 1 -30.90 11.63 -21.51
CA ILE A 1 -29.57 11.97 -21.02
C ILE A 1 -28.66 11.67 -22.18
N SER A 2 -28.07 12.70 -22.79
CA SER A 2 -27.01 12.53 -23.79
C SER A 2 -25.91 11.65 -23.20
N ASP A 3 -25.32 10.80 -24.02
CA ASP A 3 -24.19 9.94 -23.64
C ASP A 3 -23.13 10.79 -22.93
N TYR A 4 -22.57 10.27 -21.82
CA TYR A 4 -21.52 10.94 -21.06
C TYR A 4 -20.33 11.34 -21.95
N ARG A 5 -20.03 10.54 -22.99
CA ARG A 5 -19.03 10.86 -23.99
C ARG A 5 -19.36 12.14 -24.75
N ASP A 6 -20.62 12.34 -25.12
CA ASP A 6 -21.05 13.54 -25.85
C ASP A 6 -20.95 14.79 -24.96
N PHE A 7 -21.26 14.62 -23.66
CA PHE A 7 -21.06 15.68 -22.68
C PHE A 7 -19.58 16.10 -22.60
N ILE A 8 -18.67 15.14 -22.43
CA ILE A 8 -17.22 15.39 -22.38
C ILE A 8 -16.74 16.06 -23.69
N ARG A 9 -17.16 15.56 -24.85
CA ARG A 9 -16.77 16.14 -26.15
C ARG A 9 -17.24 17.59 -26.30
N LYS A 10 -18.43 17.91 -25.81
CA LYS A 10 -18.96 19.28 -25.82
C LYS A 10 -18.11 20.22 -24.95
N GLU A 11 -17.73 19.78 -23.76
CA GLU A 11 -16.85 20.58 -22.91
C GLU A 11 -15.48 20.82 -23.55
N TRP A 12 -14.93 19.82 -24.23
CA TRP A 12 -13.68 19.97 -24.95
C TRP A 12 -13.79 20.86 -26.20
N GLN A 13 -14.98 20.98 -26.81
CA GLN A 13 -15.22 21.97 -27.86
C GLN A 13 -15.16 23.40 -27.30
N ASN A 14 -15.70 23.63 -26.10
CA ASN A 14 -15.59 24.92 -25.41
C ASN A 14 -14.11 25.24 -25.13
N ILE A 15 -13.34 24.27 -24.60
CA ILE A 15 -11.91 24.43 -24.35
C ILE A 15 -11.14 24.75 -25.65
N GLN A 16 -11.43 24.08 -26.77
CA GLN A 16 -10.83 24.38 -28.04
C GLN A 16 -11.07 25.83 -28.46
N GLN A 17 -12.31 26.32 -28.33
CA GLN A 17 -12.67 27.71 -28.64
C GLN A 17 -11.87 28.68 -27.75
N ASP A 18 -11.76 28.41 -26.46
CA ASP A 18 -11.02 29.25 -25.51
C ASP A 18 -9.51 29.29 -25.80
N THR A 19 -8.96 28.23 -26.35
CA THR A 19 -7.54 28.18 -26.77
C THR A 19 -7.25 28.87 -28.08
N GLY A 20 -8.29 29.17 -28.85
CA GLY A 20 -8.15 29.75 -30.20
C GLY A 20 -7.64 28.78 -31.27
N ASP A 21 -7.65 27.49 -31.01
CA ASP A 21 -7.27 26.46 -31.99
C ASP A 21 -8.33 26.39 -33.11
N GLN A 22 -7.89 26.66 -34.35
CA GLN A 22 -8.74 26.73 -35.54
C GLN A 22 -8.88 25.37 -36.26
N SER A 23 -8.29 24.31 -35.74
CA SER A 23 -8.37 22.98 -36.35
C SER A 23 -9.78 22.40 -36.26
N HIS A 24 -10.11 21.44 -37.13
CA HIS A 24 -11.37 20.71 -36.98
C HIS A 24 -11.40 19.99 -35.63
N PHE A 25 -12.56 20.02 -34.92
CA PHE A 25 -12.66 19.48 -33.55
C PHE A 25 -12.18 18.03 -33.42
N ASP A 26 -12.46 17.17 -34.39
CA ASP A 26 -12.02 15.77 -34.30
C ASP A 26 -10.48 15.63 -34.37
N GLN A 27 -9.80 16.50 -35.12
CA GLN A 27 -8.34 16.52 -35.15
C GLN A 27 -7.76 17.02 -33.83
N PHE A 28 -8.33 18.10 -33.29
CA PHE A 28 -7.99 18.59 -31.95
C PHE A 28 -8.23 17.53 -30.88
N TRP A 29 -9.38 16.86 -30.90
CA TRP A 29 -9.75 15.81 -29.97
C TRP A 29 -8.79 14.63 -29.99
N VAL A 30 -8.45 14.11 -31.18
CA VAL A 30 -7.47 13.01 -31.32
C VAL A 30 -6.11 13.43 -30.81
N LYS A 31 -5.63 14.62 -31.14
CA LYS A 31 -4.36 15.15 -30.66
C LYS A 31 -4.29 15.23 -29.14
N VAL A 32 -5.35 15.77 -28.52
CA VAL A 32 -5.42 15.88 -27.04
C VAL A 32 -5.45 14.51 -26.38
N LEU A 33 -6.10 13.52 -26.98
CA LEU A 33 -6.09 12.14 -26.49
C LEU A 33 -4.71 11.48 -26.61
N GLU A 34 -4.02 11.71 -27.73
CA GLU A 34 -2.65 11.19 -27.95
C GLU A 34 -1.64 11.81 -26.99
N GLU A 35 -1.76 13.11 -26.72
CA GLU A 35 -0.89 13.84 -25.81
C GLU A 35 -1.27 13.64 -24.33
N GLY A 36 -2.43 13.05 -24.03
CA GLY A 36 -2.94 12.85 -22.68
C GLY A 36 -3.48 14.11 -22.01
N GLY A 37 -3.66 15.20 -22.75
CA GLY A 37 -4.19 16.48 -22.27
C GLY A 37 -3.75 17.67 -23.10
N LEU A 38 -4.18 18.85 -22.71
CA LEU A 38 -3.77 20.12 -23.31
C LEU A 38 -2.71 20.77 -22.40
N PHE A 39 -1.46 20.74 -22.84
CA PHE A 39 -0.34 21.28 -22.08
C PHE A 39 0.08 22.63 -22.64
N SER A 40 -0.39 23.72 -22.06
CA SER A 40 0.11 25.06 -22.33
C SER A 40 1.15 25.48 -21.28
N LYS A 41 2.13 26.29 -21.66
CA LYS A 41 3.01 26.92 -20.68
C LYS A 41 2.15 27.78 -19.75
N PRO A 42 2.19 27.53 -18.42
CA PRO A 42 1.39 28.31 -17.50
C PRO A 42 1.76 29.78 -17.58
N ASN A 43 0.78 30.61 -17.87
CA ASN A 43 0.94 32.05 -17.80
C ASN A 43 0.86 32.44 -16.34
N LEU A 44 2.01 32.48 -15.67
CA LEU A 44 2.10 32.83 -14.27
C LEU A 44 1.69 34.29 -14.08
N LYS A 45 0.43 34.51 -13.72
CA LYS A 45 -0.04 35.81 -13.25
C LYS A 45 0.43 35.97 -11.81
N SER A 46 1.00 37.15 -11.46
CA SER A 46 1.24 37.47 -10.07
C SER A 46 -0.13 37.58 -9.37
N VAL A 47 -0.33 36.77 -8.35
CA VAL A 47 -1.57 36.76 -7.56
C VAL A 47 -1.24 37.45 -6.25
N SER A 48 -1.98 38.52 -5.91
CA SER A 48 -2.00 39.10 -4.58
C SER A 48 -3.24 38.60 -3.83
N LEU A 49 -3.06 38.26 -2.56
CA LEU A 49 -4.19 37.96 -1.69
C LEU A 49 -5.02 39.24 -1.54
N LYS A 50 -6.34 39.11 -1.60
CA LYS A 50 -7.24 40.22 -1.29
C LYS A 50 -7.12 40.58 0.20
N ASP A 51 -7.18 41.84 0.53
CA ASP A 51 -7.09 42.32 1.92
C ASP A 51 -8.20 41.72 2.83
N GLU A 52 -9.30 41.33 2.22
CA GLU A 52 -10.43 40.68 2.89
C GLU A 52 -10.11 39.32 3.46
N VAL A 53 -9.06 38.63 2.93
CA VAL A 53 -8.65 37.29 3.43
C VAL A 53 -8.19 37.36 4.89
N GLY A 54 -7.59 38.48 5.31
CA GLY A 54 -7.21 38.73 6.71
C GLY A 54 -8.43 38.97 7.65
N GLN A 55 -9.63 39.18 7.08
CA GLN A 55 -10.85 39.42 7.84
C GLN A 55 -11.80 38.23 7.89
N LEU A 56 -11.40 37.10 7.23
CA LEU A 56 -12.18 35.86 7.27
C LEU A 56 -12.26 35.35 8.71
N LYS A 57 -13.47 35.37 9.23
CA LYS A 57 -13.77 34.70 10.50
C LYS A 57 -14.04 33.25 10.23
N LEU A 58 -13.34 32.36 10.97
CA LEU A 58 -13.71 30.96 10.97
C LEU A 58 -15.16 30.82 11.46
N VAL A 59 -16.01 30.24 10.64
CA VAL A 59 -17.34 29.86 11.03
C VAL A 59 -17.27 28.70 11.98
N GLU A 60 -17.71 28.83 13.21
CA GLU A 60 -17.82 27.70 14.13
C GLU A 60 -18.83 26.72 13.59
N THR A 61 -18.37 25.60 13.07
CA THR A 61 -19.24 24.51 12.63
C THR A 61 -19.89 23.88 13.86
N LYS A 62 -21.21 24.02 14.01
CA LYS A 62 -21.94 23.35 15.08
C LYS A 62 -22.08 21.87 14.73
N ILE A 63 -21.27 21.04 15.37
CA ILE A 63 -21.41 19.60 15.29
C ILE A 63 -22.62 19.19 16.14
N SER A 64 -23.65 18.65 15.50
CA SER A 64 -24.90 18.25 16.17
C SER A 64 -24.90 16.74 16.43
N GLY A 65 -25.57 16.31 17.52
CA GLY A 65 -25.77 14.91 17.86
C GLY A 65 -24.93 14.42 19.05
N THR A 66 -25.16 13.16 19.41
CA THR A 66 -24.46 12.44 20.48
C THR A 66 -23.43 11.46 19.89
N GLY A 67 -22.50 11.01 20.71
CA GLY A 67 -21.48 10.05 20.26
C GLY A 67 -20.15 10.68 19.85
N LEU A 68 -19.37 9.95 19.07
CA LEU A 68 -18.06 10.37 18.57
C LEU A 68 -18.18 11.13 17.24
N THR A 69 -17.25 12.02 16.97
CA THR A 69 -17.15 12.65 15.66
C THR A 69 -16.75 11.62 14.61
N LEU A 70 -17.59 11.42 13.59
CA LEU A 70 -17.28 10.58 12.46
C LEU A 70 -16.35 11.32 11.50
N ILE A 71 -15.21 10.73 11.18
CA ILE A 71 -14.23 11.25 10.25
C ILE A 71 -14.11 10.27 9.07
N PRO A 72 -14.80 10.53 7.97
CA PRO A 72 -14.53 9.80 6.73
C PRO A 72 -13.15 10.18 6.22
N THR A 73 -12.28 9.19 6.06
CA THR A 73 -10.92 9.39 5.55
C THR A 73 -10.82 8.90 4.11
N THR A 74 -10.04 9.58 3.30
CA THR A 74 -9.78 9.09 1.93
C THR A 74 -8.92 7.83 2.02
N SER A 75 -9.39 6.74 1.42
CA SER A 75 -8.58 5.51 1.31
C SER A 75 -7.35 5.78 0.46
N LEU A 76 -6.20 5.32 0.93
CA LEU A 76 -4.93 5.46 0.21
C LEU A 76 -4.96 4.76 -1.16
N PHE A 77 -5.65 3.62 -1.26
CA PHE A 77 -5.68 2.81 -2.47
C PHE A 77 -6.95 2.99 -3.31
N HIS A 78 -8.07 3.21 -2.65
CA HIS A 78 -9.35 3.28 -3.33
C HIS A 78 -9.76 4.72 -3.66
N GLY A 79 -9.15 5.73 -2.99
CA GLY A 79 -9.48 7.13 -3.17
C GLY A 79 -10.96 7.39 -2.86
N ASP A 80 -11.69 7.89 -3.85
CA ASP A 80 -13.14 8.09 -3.79
C ASP A 80 -13.96 6.85 -4.22
N GLY A 81 -13.30 5.71 -4.38
CA GLY A 81 -13.90 4.44 -4.81
C GLY A 81 -13.48 3.95 -6.20
N ARG A 82 -12.90 4.82 -7.04
CA ARG A 82 -12.50 4.39 -8.40
C ARG A 82 -11.36 3.37 -8.40
N GLY A 83 -10.54 3.32 -7.35
CA GLY A 83 -9.50 2.32 -7.16
C GLY A 83 -10.01 0.94 -6.76
N ALA A 84 -11.24 0.81 -6.25
CA ALA A 84 -11.79 -0.45 -5.73
C ALA A 84 -11.97 -1.54 -6.81
N ARG A 85 -12.04 -1.17 -8.08
CA ARG A 85 -12.12 -2.12 -9.20
C ARG A 85 -10.77 -2.72 -9.60
N ASN A 86 -9.67 -2.24 -9.05
CA ASN A 86 -8.36 -2.79 -9.32
C ASN A 86 -8.03 -3.88 -8.29
N PRO A 87 -7.91 -5.15 -8.69
CA PRO A 87 -7.68 -6.26 -7.76
C PRO A 87 -6.34 -6.16 -7.03
N TRP A 88 -5.31 -5.57 -7.62
CA TRP A 88 -4.05 -5.31 -6.91
C TRP A 88 -4.24 -4.33 -5.76
N LEU A 89 -5.03 -3.25 -5.97
CA LEU A 89 -5.30 -2.27 -4.92
C LEU A 89 -6.18 -2.83 -3.79
N GLN A 90 -7.04 -3.79 -4.08
CA GLN A 90 -7.80 -4.51 -3.07
C GLN A 90 -6.91 -5.40 -2.19
N GLU A 91 -5.83 -5.94 -2.74
CA GLU A 91 -4.97 -6.91 -2.05
C GLU A 91 -3.72 -6.29 -1.42
N VAL A 92 -3.40 -5.03 -1.72
CA VAL A 92 -2.32 -4.30 -1.04
C VAL A 92 -2.77 -3.96 0.37
N PRO A 93 -2.04 -4.41 1.42
CA PRO A 93 -2.41 -4.12 2.79
C PRO A 93 -2.35 -2.63 3.09
N ASP A 94 -3.39 -2.12 3.75
CA ASP A 94 -3.33 -0.78 4.30
C ASP A 94 -2.12 -0.64 5.24
N PRO A 95 -1.31 0.40 5.13
CA PRO A 95 -0.05 0.47 5.88
C PRO A 95 -0.23 0.55 7.38
N MET A 96 -1.35 1.05 7.88
CA MET A 96 -1.60 1.15 9.33
C MET A 96 -2.33 -0.07 9.87
N SER A 97 -3.43 -0.46 9.26
CA SER A 97 -4.26 -1.56 9.74
C SER A 97 -3.82 -2.93 9.25
N GLN A 98 -3.09 -3.00 8.14
CA GLN A 98 -2.75 -4.22 7.39
C GLN A 98 -3.98 -5.01 6.92
N ILE A 99 -5.12 -4.34 6.84
CA ILE A 99 -6.37 -4.91 6.35
C ILE A 99 -6.39 -4.88 4.82
N VAL A 100 -6.92 -5.95 4.23
CA VAL A 100 -7.14 -6.10 2.79
C VAL A 100 -8.58 -6.51 2.52
N TRP A 101 -9.12 -6.16 1.36
CA TRP A 101 -10.43 -6.59 0.88
C TRP A 101 -11.61 -6.21 1.79
N ASP A 102 -11.47 -5.17 2.61
CA ASP A 102 -12.52 -4.78 3.56
C ASP A 102 -12.46 -3.29 3.95
N SER A 103 -13.46 -2.88 4.75
CA SER A 103 -13.44 -1.62 5.50
C SER A 103 -13.22 -1.90 6.98
N TRP A 104 -12.67 -0.91 7.68
CA TRP A 104 -12.49 -0.95 9.13
C TRP A 104 -12.83 0.41 9.73
N MET A 105 -13.03 0.42 11.02
CA MET A 105 -13.27 1.61 11.81
C MET A 105 -12.10 1.82 12.79
N GLU A 106 -11.45 2.95 12.71
CA GLU A 106 -10.35 3.32 13.60
C GLU A 106 -10.90 4.01 14.85
N ILE A 107 -10.50 3.53 16.02
CA ILE A 107 -10.94 4.06 17.29
C ILE A 107 -9.77 4.10 18.28
N ASN A 108 -9.76 5.15 19.13
CA ASN A 108 -8.79 5.23 20.21
C ASN A 108 -9.01 4.08 21.23
N PRO A 109 -7.94 3.35 21.62
CA PRO A 109 -8.07 2.20 22.54
C PRO A 109 -8.72 2.52 23.89
N ASP A 110 -8.51 3.72 24.44
CA ASP A 110 -9.13 4.12 25.72
C ASP A 110 -10.62 4.36 25.56
N THR A 111 -11.02 4.97 24.45
CA THR A 111 -12.43 5.17 24.10
C THR A 111 -13.11 3.84 23.86
N ALA A 112 -12.50 2.96 23.09
CA ALA A 112 -13.00 1.63 22.82
C ALA A 112 -13.23 0.82 24.10
N LYS A 113 -12.25 0.82 25.01
CA LYS A 113 -12.38 0.13 26.32
C LYS A 113 -13.54 0.66 27.17
N LYS A 114 -13.73 2.01 27.23
CA LYS A 114 -14.86 2.63 27.94
C LYS A 114 -16.21 2.21 27.36
N MET A 115 -16.27 1.97 26.06
CA MET A 115 -17.48 1.56 25.34
C MET A 115 -17.64 0.02 25.27
N GLY A 116 -16.72 -0.77 25.84
CA GLY A 116 -16.75 -2.23 25.78
C GLY A 116 -16.41 -2.81 24.39
N ILE A 117 -15.83 -2.00 23.50
CA ILE A 117 -15.41 -2.41 22.15
C ILE A 117 -14.03 -3.06 22.24
N LYS A 118 -13.91 -4.27 21.70
CA LYS A 118 -12.63 -4.98 21.60
C LYS A 118 -12.00 -4.73 20.23
N ASP A 119 -10.67 -4.74 20.18
CA ASP A 119 -9.97 -4.73 18.90
C ASP A 119 -10.43 -5.88 18.01
N ARG A 120 -10.66 -5.58 16.76
CA ARG A 120 -11.17 -6.52 15.74
C ARG A 120 -12.57 -7.09 16.00
N SER A 121 -13.35 -6.51 16.91
CA SER A 121 -14.78 -6.84 17.04
C SER A 121 -15.62 -6.04 16.05
N VAL A 122 -16.81 -6.56 15.72
CA VAL A 122 -17.77 -5.85 14.89
C VAL A 122 -18.49 -4.80 15.71
N VAL A 123 -18.62 -3.63 15.15
CA VAL A 123 -19.34 -2.50 15.74
C VAL A 123 -20.34 -1.96 14.75
N GLN A 124 -21.54 -1.72 15.20
CA GLN A 124 -22.52 -0.97 14.44
C GLN A 124 -22.32 0.53 14.71
N LEU A 125 -22.07 1.27 13.64
CA LEU A 125 -22.09 2.74 13.66
C LEU A 125 -23.44 3.23 13.21
N GLN A 126 -24.00 4.15 13.95
CA GLN A 126 -25.30 4.73 13.64
C GLN A 126 -25.22 6.26 13.65
N THR A 127 -25.78 6.88 12.65
CA THR A 127 -25.98 8.34 12.53
C THR A 127 -27.44 8.63 12.28
N SER A 128 -27.82 9.90 12.16
CA SER A 128 -29.16 10.31 11.75
C SER A 128 -29.53 9.89 10.32
N GLN A 129 -28.53 9.58 9.49
CA GLN A 129 -28.73 9.21 8.07
C GLN A 129 -28.85 7.70 7.86
N GLY A 130 -28.21 6.89 8.69
CA GLY A 130 -28.20 5.44 8.52
C GLY A 130 -27.31 4.72 9.50
N SER A 131 -27.11 3.42 9.24
CA SER A 131 -26.19 2.60 10.02
C SER A 131 -25.38 1.67 9.13
N ILE A 132 -24.15 1.38 9.55
CA ILE A 132 -23.27 0.38 8.94
C ILE A 132 -22.66 -0.50 10.04
N LYS A 133 -22.14 -1.66 9.65
CA LYS A 133 -21.31 -2.51 10.53
C LYS A 133 -19.89 -2.52 9.99
N ALA A 134 -18.91 -2.24 10.85
CA ALA A 134 -17.49 -2.31 10.49
C ALA A 134 -16.68 -2.93 11.62
N THR A 135 -15.52 -3.49 11.28
CA THR A 135 -14.59 -4.04 12.26
C THR A 135 -13.80 -2.93 12.93
N ALA A 136 -13.78 -2.91 14.26
CA ALA A 136 -12.99 -1.97 15.03
C ALA A 136 -11.49 -2.29 14.92
N PHE A 137 -10.70 -1.26 14.70
CA PHE A 137 -9.24 -1.30 14.72
C PHE A 137 -8.71 -0.27 15.70
N TYR A 138 -7.89 -0.70 16.65
CA TYR A 138 -7.30 0.19 17.64
C TYR A 138 -6.21 1.04 17.02
N HIS A 139 -6.48 2.33 16.86
CA HIS A 139 -5.52 3.31 16.36
C HIS A 139 -5.04 4.22 17.50
N PHE A 140 -3.76 4.11 17.87
CA PHE A 140 -3.20 4.77 19.06
C PHE A 140 -3.05 6.29 18.91
N GLY A 141 -3.00 6.80 17.68
CA GLY A 141 -2.87 8.23 17.38
C GLY A 141 -4.19 8.95 17.06
N ILE A 142 -5.35 8.27 17.05
CA ILE A 142 -6.63 8.93 16.80
C ILE A 142 -7.14 9.64 18.07
N HIS A 143 -7.79 10.79 17.87
CA HIS A 143 -8.38 11.54 18.98
C HIS A 143 -9.47 10.74 19.70
N ARG A 144 -9.55 10.91 21.02
CA ARG A 144 -10.48 10.13 21.89
C ARG A 144 -11.97 10.37 21.59
N ASP A 145 -12.33 11.52 21.03
CA ASP A 145 -13.71 11.88 20.70
C ASP A 145 -14.03 11.67 19.21
N ALA A 146 -13.18 10.92 18.51
CA ALA A 146 -13.32 10.66 17.09
C ALA A 146 -13.31 9.18 16.74
N VAL A 147 -13.95 8.86 15.63
CA VAL A 147 -13.91 7.57 14.95
C VAL A 147 -13.68 7.83 13.47
N ALA A 148 -12.70 7.14 12.86
CA ALA A 148 -12.40 7.31 11.46
C ALA A 148 -12.73 6.05 10.65
N ILE A 149 -13.17 6.22 9.41
CA ILE A 149 -13.45 5.12 8.48
C ILE A 149 -12.98 5.52 7.09
N PRO A 150 -12.15 4.71 6.44
CA PRO A 150 -11.78 4.94 5.04
C PRO A 150 -12.99 4.79 4.11
N ILE A 151 -13.17 5.77 3.22
CA ILE A 151 -14.14 5.70 2.12
C ILE A 151 -13.58 4.90 0.95
N GLY A 152 -14.44 4.56 -0.01
CA GLY A 152 -14.01 3.95 -1.28
C GLY A 152 -14.30 2.46 -1.39
N GLN A 153 -14.93 1.85 -0.39
CA GLN A 153 -15.45 0.48 -0.42
C GLN A 153 -16.99 0.47 -0.31
N GLY A 154 -17.59 -0.72 -0.31
CA GLY A 154 -19.04 -0.89 -0.22
C GLY A 154 -19.77 -0.62 -1.53
N HIS A 155 -19.16 -1.03 -2.63
CA HIS A 155 -19.76 -0.93 -3.97
C HIS A 155 -20.84 -1.97 -4.20
N GLU A 156 -21.82 -1.59 -5.01
CA GLU A 156 -22.87 -2.46 -5.53
C GLU A 156 -22.95 -2.27 -7.06
N ASN A 157 -23.10 -3.35 -7.80
CA ASN A 157 -23.17 -3.36 -9.27
C ASN A 157 -21.92 -2.76 -9.98
N SER A 158 -20.75 -2.95 -9.38
CA SER A 158 -19.44 -2.47 -9.88
C SER A 158 -18.55 -3.60 -10.38
N GLY A 159 -18.98 -4.86 -10.24
CA GLY A 159 -18.27 -6.06 -10.66
C GLY A 159 -17.58 -6.80 -9.52
N ASP A 160 -17.24 -8.06 -9.76
CA ASP A 160 -16.80 -9.05 -8.78
C ASP A 160 -15.59 -8.64 -7.91
N VAL A 161 -14.78 -7.68 -8.37
CA VAL A 161 -13.60 -7.20 -7.64
C VAL A 161 -13.97 -6.16 -6.60
N ALA A 162 -15.05 -5.39 -6.82
CA ALA A 162 -15.45 -4.30 -5.93
C ALA A 162 -16.69 -4.62 -5.10
N ASP A 163 -17.60 -5.43 -5.64
CA ASP A 163 -18.89 -5.71 -5.00
C ASP A 163 -18.76 -6.65 -3.80
N GLY A 164 -19.48 -6.32 -2.75
CA GLY A 164 -19.52 -7.14 -1.54
C GLY A 164 -18.32 -7.03 -0.61
N PHE A 165 -17.41 -6.09 -0.87
CA PHE A 165 -16.28 -5.80 0.01
C PHE A 165 -16.48 -4.48 0.74
N GLY A 166 -16.26 -4.51 2.06
CA GLY A 166 -16.37 -3.34 2.92
C GLY A 166 -17.77 -2.72 2.99
N VAL A 167 -17.82 -1.46 3.36
CA VAL A 167 -19.07 -0.71 3.57
C VAL A 167 -19.02 0.68 2.95
N ASN A 168 -20.16 1.18 2.49
CA ASN A 168 -20.26 2.52 1.97
C ASN A 168 -20.49 3.52 3.11
N VAL A 169 -19.44 4.20 3.51
CA VAL A 169 -19.45 5.20 4.59
C VAL A 169 -20.30 6.44 4.23
N MET A 170 -20.46 6.73 2.94
CA MET A 170 -21.26 7.89 2.48
C MET A 170 -22.73 7.77 2.91
N ASN A 171 -23.23 6.55 3.15
CA ASN A 171 -24.59 6.34 3.67
C ASN A 171 -24.81 6.84 5.10
N LEU A 172 -23.74 7.19 5.81
CA LEU A 172 -23.79 7.76 7.16
C LEU A 172 -23.78 9.29 7.19
N LEU A 173 -23.48 9.92 6.06
CA LEU A 173 -23.24 11.35 5.97
C LEU A 173 -24.47 12.11 5.45
N PRO A 174 -24.73 13.33 5.95
CA PRO A 174 -25.71 14.20 5.35
C PRO A 174 -25.22 14.68 3.97
N THR A 175 -26.18 15.04 3.12
CA THR A 175 -25.91 15.64 1.80
C THR A 175 -25.68 17.16 1.88
N GLU A 176 -25.28 17.66 3.03
CA GLU A 176 -25.01 19.08 3.24
C GLU A 176 -23.71 19.47 2.54
N ILE A 177 -23.78 20.62 1.87
CA ILE A 177 -22.67 21.20 1.13
C ILE A 177 -22.17 22.41 1.94
N ASP A 178 -20.88 22.52 2.12
CA ASP A 178 -20.26 23.69 2.74
C ASP A 178 -20.22 24.90 1.79
N GLU A 179 -19.75 26.03 2.28
CA GLU A 179 -19.65 27.28 1.50
C GLU A 179 -18.70 27.18 0.30
N SER A 180 -17.80 26.18 0.30
CA SER A 180 -16.89 25.90 -0.83
C SER A 180 -17.53 25.02 -1.91
N GLY A 181 -18.73 24.51 -1.68
CA GLY A 181 -19.40 23.54 -2.55
C GLY A 181 -18.97 22.09 -2.32
N SER A 182 -18.25 21.81 -1.25
CA SER A 182 -17.82 20.46 -0.87
C SER A 182 -18.78 19.85 0.16
N LEU A 183 -18.83 18.51 0.22
CA LEU A 183 -19.58 17.82 1.27
C LEU A 183 -18.99 18.12 2.65
N ALA A 184 -19.83 18.41 3.62
CA ALA A 184 -19.46 18.65 5.00
C ALA A 184 -19.12 17.32 5.71
N LEU A 185 -17.92 16.78 5.48
CA LEU A 185 -17.55 15.43 5.86
C LEU A 185 -17.38 15.20 7.37
N VAL A 186 -17.03 16.22 8.16
CA VAL A 186 -16.67 16.05 9.58
C VAL A 186 -17.70 16.66 10.55
N THR A 187 -18.91 16.87 10.10
CA THR A 187 -20.00 17.49 10.90
C THR A 187 -20.89 16.47 11.60
N THR A 188 -20.68 15.19 11.35
CA THR A 188 -21.57 14.10 11.79
C THR A 188 -21.06 13.44 13.06
N ARG A 189 -21.98 13.18 14.01
CA ARG A 189 -21.72 12.33 15.17
C ARG A 189 -22.26 10.93 14.93
N ALA A 190 -21.51 9.93 15.38
CA ALA A 190 -21.89 8.53 15.30
C ALA A 190 -21.97 7.90 16.68
N GLU A 191 -23.03 7.14 16.93
CA GLU A 191 -23.15 6.24 18.06
C GLU A 191 -22.57 4.88 17.70
N LEU A 192 -21.84 4.29 18.63
CA LEU A 192 -21.15 2.99 18.43
C LEU A 192 -21.77 1.96 19.34
N ASN A 193 -22.24 0.88 18.76
CA ASN A 193 -22.83 -0.25 19.49
C ASN A 193 -22.06 -1.52 19.16
N PRO A 194 -21.40 -2.17 20.13
CA PRO A 194 -20.80 -3.50 19.95
C PRO A 194 -21.87 -4.51 19.50
N VAL A 195 -21.54 -5.35 18.53
CA VAL A 195 -22.45 -6.38 18.03
C VAL A 195 -21.78 -7.74 18.20
N GLU A 196 -22.55 -8.74 18.66
CA GLU A 196 -22.10 -10.13 18.67
C GLU A 196 -22.19 -10.70 17.22
N ASP A 197 -21.24 -10.29 16.40
CA ASP A 197 -21.13 -10.77 15.03
C ASP A 197 -19.67 -11.15 14.74
N LEU A 198 -19.46 -12.22 13.99
CA LEU A 198 -18.13 -12.64 13.60
C LEU A 198 -17.80 -11.98 12.27
N SER A 199 -17.13 -10.85 12.33
CA SER A 199 -16.56 -10.27 11.11
C SER A 199 -15.33 -11.04 10.66
N TYR A 200 -15.30 -11.32 9.37
CA TYR A 200 -14.17 -11.93 8.72
C TYR A 200 -13.34 -10.86 8.02
N THR A 201 -12.73 -10.00 8.82
CA THR A 201 -11.78 -9.00 8.30
C THR A 201 -10.40 -9.60 8.20
N VAL A 202 -9.80 -9.51 7.02
CA VAL A 202 -8.47 -10.08 6.75
C VAL A 202 -7.40 -9.07 7.08
N ASN A 203 -6.57 -9.39 8.05
CA ASN A 203 -5.40 -8.63 8.43
C ASN A 203 -4.15 -9.49 8.19
N LEU A 204 -3.18 -8.97 7.42
CA LEU A 204 -1.99 -9.72 7.00
C LEU A 204 -0.81 -9.58 7.98
N ASP A 205 -0.96 -8.80 9.04
CA ASP A 205 0.09 -8.60 10.03
C ASP A 205 -0.29 -9.17 11.41
N GLY A 206 0.74 -9.52 12.16
CA GLY A 206 0.61 -9.97 13.53
C GLY A 206 0.58 -8.81 14.52
N ASN A 207 1.74 -8.43 15.05
CA ASN A 207 1.88 -7.42 16.09
C ASN A 207 2.75 -6.24 15.62
N ALA A 208 2.16 -5.05 15.58
CA ALA A 208 2.84 -3.82 15.18
C ALA A 208 3.79 -3.26 16.26
N ARG A 209 3.61 -3.63 17.51
CA ARG A 209 4.41 -3.05 18.61
C ARG A 209 5.71 -3.77 18.82
N GLN A 210 6.80 -3.01 18.91
CA GLN A 210 8.14 -3.57 19.15
C GLN A 210 8.34 -4.11 20.58
N LEU A 211 7.65 -3.55 21.56
CA LEU A 211 7.72 -3.98 22.98
C LEU A 211 9.17 -4.05 23.49
N GLY A 212 9.97 -3.05 23.18
CA GLY A 212 11.38 -2.96 23.58
C GLY A 212 12.35 -3.84 22.79
N ARG A 213 11.89 -4.56 21.76
CA ARG A 213 12.77 -5.44 20.95
C ARG A 213 13.65 -4.72 19.95
N ASN A 214 13.42 -3.42 19.71
CA ASN A 214 14.18 -2.57 18.78
C ASN A 214 14.37 -3.18 17.38
N ILE A 215 13.29 -3.73 16.82
CA ILE A 215 13.30 -4.37 15.49
C ILE A 215 13.56 -3.34 14.39
N ALA A 216 12.86 -2.19 14.45
CA ALA A 216 13.11 -1.02 13.62
C ALA A 216 13.98 -0.03 14.40
N ALA A 217 15.26 -0.35 14.50
CA ALA A 217 16.22 0.51 15.19
C ALA A 217 16.27 1.89 14.54
N ALA A 218 16.26 2.93 15.38
CA ALA A 218 16.42 4.31 14.95
C ALA A 218 17.40 5.01 15.85
N THR A 219 18.05 6.03 15.32
CA THR A 219 18.98 6.89 16.05
C THR A 219 18.82 8.32 15.55
N THR A 220 19.12 9.28 16.37
CA THR A 220 19.11 10.69 15.98
C THR A 220 20.48 11.12 15.43
N VAL A 221 20.51 12.23 14.70
CA VAL A 221 21.78 12.83 14.22
C VAL A 221 22.69 13.19 15.39
N ASP A 222 22.14 13.66 16.50
CA ASP A 222 22.90 14.01 17.69
C ASP A 222 23.53 12.78 18.36
N GLU A 223 22.79 11.67 18.45
CA GLU A 223 23.31 10.38 18.93
C GLU A 223 24.40 9.83 18.01
N LEU A 224 24.27 9.98 16.69
CA LEU A 224 25.32 9.62 15.73
C LEU A 224 26.58 10.46 15.92
N ASN A 225 26.43 11.76 16.09
CA ASN A 225 27.54 12.70 16.26
C ASN A 225 28.24 12.56 17.63
N SER A 226 27.50 12.21 18.68
CA SER A 226 28.05 11.99 20.02
C SER A 226 28.86 10.70 20.15
N GLY A 227 28.79 9.80 19.16
CA GLY A 227 29.44 8.50 19.20
C GLY A 227 28.76 7.51 20.16
N ASP A 228 27.61 7.88 20.75
CA ASP A 228 26.85 7.00 21.62
C ASP A 228 25.96 6.03 20.84
N HIS A 229 26.60 5.06 20.20
CA HIS A 229 25.95 4.05 19.39
C HIS A 229 25.32 2.90 20.23
N HIS A 230 25.24 3.03 21.55
CA HIS A 230 24.79 1.93 22.42
C HIS A 230 23.34 1.50 22.16
N LYS A 231 22.48 2.40 21.71
CA LYS A 231 21.07 2.05 21.42
C LYS A 231 20.87 1.43 20.03
N SER A 232 21.79 1.67 19.09
CA SER A 232 21.68 1.18 17.70
C SER A 232 22.48 -0.10 17.42
N LYS A 233 23.33 -0.53 18.37
CA LYS A 233 24.07 -1.78 18.19
C LYS A 233 23.11 -2.97 18.31
N PRO A 234 23.05 -3.85 17.32
CA PRO A 234 22.34 -5.11 17.48
C PRO A 234 22.95 -5.84 18.70
N HIS A 235 22.11 -6.40 19.57
CA HIS A 235 22.54 -7.22 20.71
C HIS A 235 23.34 -8.46 20.30
N PHE A 236 23.45 -8.70 19.02
CA PHE A 236 24.13 -9.84 18.46
C PHE A 236 25.54 -9.44 18.00
N GLN A 237 26.54 -9.84 18.74
CA GLN A 237 27.92 -9.85 18.24
C GLN A 237 28.03 -11.03 17.28
N PRO A 238 28.54 -10.84 16.04
CA PRO A 238 28.86 -11.97 15.18
C PRO A 238 29.76 -12.93 15.97
N HIS A 239 29.32 -14.16 16.14
CA HIS A 239 30.14 -15.16 16.82
C HIS A 239 31.37 -15.43 15.94
N GLU A 240 32.51 -15.61 16.58
CA GLU A 240 33.78 -15.99 15.89
C GLU A 240 33.68 -17.31 15.13
N LEU A 241 32.59 -18.08 15.34
CA LEU A 241 32.29 -19.32 14.65
C LEU A 241 31.32 -19.07 13.48
N GLU A 242 31.80 -18.57 12.36
CA GLU A 242 31.07 -18.70 11.12
C GLU A 242 31.21 -20.16 10.61
N PHE A 243 30.08 -20.87 10.60
CA PHE A 243 30.02 -22.25 10.02
C PHE A 243 30.24 -22.28 8.50
N TYR A 244 30.22 -21.12 7.85
CA TYR A 244 30.43 -20.94 6.43
C TYR A 244 31.59 -19.98 6.19
N PRO A 245 32.59 -20.36 5.39
CA PRO A 245 33.65 -19.44 5.03
C PRO A 245 33.06 -18.19 4.36
N PRO A 246 33.65 -17.02 4.61
CA PRO A 246 33.22 -15.79 3.92
C PRO A 246 33.21 -16.02 2.41
N ARG A 247 32.11 -15.73 1.73
CA ARG A 247 32.03 -15.92 0.27
C ARG A 247 33.00 -15.04 -0.53
N SER A 248 33.68 -14.12 0.12
CA SER A 248 34.83 -13.39 -0.41
C SER A 248 36.00 -14.31 -0.80
N GLU A 249 36.05 -15.51 -0.26
CA GLU A 249 37.16 -16.48 -0.52
C GLU A 249 36.90 -17.40 -1.72
N THR A 250 35.68 -17.38 -2.32
CA THR A 250 35.44 -18.05 -3.59
C THR A 250 36.03 -17.24 -4.74
N ALA A 251 37.35 -17.24 -4.84
CA ALA A 251 38.09 -16.52 -5.85
C ALA A 251 37.54 -16.78 -7.27
N GLY A 252 37.14 -15.71 -7.94
CA GLY A 252 36.72 -15.73 -9.34
C GLY A 252 35.26 -15.98 -9.64
N TYR A 253 34.40 -16.32 -8.65
CA TYR A 253 33.00 -16.52 -8.92
C TYR A 253 32.23 -15.18 -8.91
N TYR A 254 32.51 -14.28 -7.95
CA TYR A 254 31.83 -13.01 -7.83
C TYR A 254 32.48 -11.94 -8.69
N LYS A 255 31.60 -11.07 -9.26
CA LYS A 255 32.03 -9.82 -9.88
C LYS A 255 32.65 -8.89 -8.82
N PRO A 256 33.46 -7.92 -9.23
CA PRO A 256 34.03 -6.92 -8.30
C PRO A 256 32.99 -6.01 -7.67
N TYR A 257 31.73 -6.09 -8.09
CA TYR A 257 30.59 -5.35 -7.56
C TYR A 257 29.46 -6.29 -7.15
N ARG A 258 28.64 -5.83 -6.22
CA ARG A 258 27.39 -6.46 -5.82
C ARG A 258 26.29 -5.42 -5.84
N TRP A 259 25.08 -5.85 -6.22
CA TRP A 259 23.91 -4.98 -6.17
C TRP A 259 23.47 -4.78 -4.74
N GLY A 260 23.20 -3.51 -4.37
CA GLY A 260 22.59 -3.11 -3.11
C GLY A 260 21.41 -2.18 -3.36
N MET A 261 20.49 -2.13 -2.41
CA MET A 261 19.35 -1.22 -2.43
C MET A 261 19.37 -0.40 -1.15
N THR A 262 19.31 0.92 -1.30
CA THR A 262 19.12 1.84 -0.18
C THR A 262 17.69 2.39 -0.24
N ILE A 263 17.00 2.35 0.88
CA ILE A 263 15.67 2.93 1.04
C ILE A 263 15.80 4.04 2.08
N ASP A 264 15.48 5.26 1.67
CA ASP A 264 15.45 6.41 2.56
C ASP A 264 14.18 6.34 3.42
N LEU A 265 14.35 5.88 4.67
CA LEU A 265 13.24 5.69 5.60
C LEU A 265 12.73 7.03 6.17
N ASP A 266 13.51 8.09 6.13
CA ASP A 266 13.06 9.43 6.53
C ASP A 266 12.04 10.01 5.52
N ARG A 267 12.12 9.57 4.27
CA ARG A 267 11.16 9.91 3.22
C ARG A 267 10.02 8.91 3.08
N CYS A 268 10.14 7.75 3.71
CA CYS A 268 9.13 6.71 3.62
C CYS A 268 7.93 7.04 4.51
N ASN A 269 6.79 7.34 3.89
CA ASN A 269 5.52 7.58 4.58
C ASN A 269 4.57 6.37 4.59
N GLY A 270 5.05 5.19 4.19
CA GLY A 270 4.25 3.96 4.17
C GLY A 270 3.23 3.86 3.04
N CYS A 271 3.28 4.71 2.01
CA CYS A 271 2.24 4.78 0.96
C CYS A 271 2.07 3.52 0.11
N SER A 272 2.90 2.49 0.28
CA SER A 272 2.86 1.22 -0.45
C SER A 272 2.96 1.31 -1.99
N ALA A 273 3.30 2.48 -2.54
CA ALA A 273 3.48 2.64 -3.99
C ALA A 273 4.53 1.67 -4.57
N CYS A 274 5.58 1.36 -3.81
CA CYS A 274 6.60 0.37 -4.19
C CYS A 274 6.02 -1.05 -4.28
N ILE A 275 5.01 -1.39 -3.47
CA ILE A 275 4.33 -2.69 -3.50
C ILE A 275 3.49 -2.78 -4.76
N VAL A 276 2.68 -1.77 -5.05
CA VAL A 276 1.84 -1.71 -6.27
C VAL A 276 2.72 -1.75 -7.52
N ALA A 277 3.81 -0.98 -7.55
CA ALA A 277 4.78 -1.01 -8.65
C ALA A 277 5.40 -2.41 -8.83
N CYS A 278 5.72 -3.10 -7.72
CA CYS A 278 6.23 -4.47 -7.77
C CYS A 278 5.19 -5.45 -8.32
N TYR A 279 3.91 -5.28 -7.98
CA TYR A 279 2.82 -6.10 -8.49
C TYR A 279 2.71 -5.96 -10.01
N ALA A 280 2.67 -4.74 -10.51
CA ALA A 280 2.57 -4.46 -11.93
C ALA A 280 3.82 -4.91 -12.71
N GLU A 281 5.01 -4.59 -12.19
CA GLU A 281 6.28 -4.93 -12.86
C GLU A 281 6.51 -6.43 -12.96
N ASN A 282 6.14 -7.20 -11.93
CA ASN A 282 6.47 -8.61 -11.82
C ASN A 282 5.27 -9.53 -12.06
N ASN A 283 4.16 -9.03 -12.58
CA ASN A 283 2.94 -9.82 -12.79
C ASN A 283 2.56 -10.62 -11.52
N ILE A 284 2.50 -9.95 -10.37
CA ILE A 284 2.15 -10.61 -9.12
C ILE A 284 0.67 -10.99 -9.16
N PRO A 285 0.33 -12.26 -8.93
CA PRO A 285 -1.04 -12.71 -8.99
C PRO A 285 -1.85 -12.24 -7.78
N VAL A 286 -3.14 -12.00 -7.99
CA VAL A 286 -4.12 -11.71 -6.95
C VAL A 286 -4.74 -13.01 -6.45
N VAL A 287 -4.87 -13.17 -5.15
CA VAL A 287 -5.41 -14.40 -4.54
C VAL A 287 -6.82 -14.23 -3.98
N GLY A 288 -7.26 -13.02 -3.69
CA GLY A 288 -8.57 -12.69 -3.14
C GLY A 288 -8.68 -12.83 -1.62
N LYS A 289 -9.78 -12.31 -1.05
CA LYS A 289 -10.01 -12.19 0.40
C LYS A 289 -9.81 -13.52 1.15
N ILE A 290 -10.46 -14.60 0.68
CA ILE A 290 -10.46 -15.90 1.37
C ILE A 290 -9.04 -16.50 1.43
N ARG A 291 -8.29 -16.40 0.33
CA ARG A 291 -6.94 -16.95 0.27
C ARG A 291 -5.94 -16.10 1.04
N SER A 292 -6.12 -14.80 1.05
CA SER A 292 -5.33 -13.88 1.89
C SER A 292 -5.49 -14.21 3.36
N ALA A 293 -6.70 -14.52 3.81
CA ALA A 293 -6.99 -14.91 5.19
C ALA A 293 -6.27 -16.17 5.67
N ILE A 294 -5.96 -17.08 4.77
CA ILE A 294 -5.20 -18.30 5.08
C ILE A 294 -3.71 -18.19 4.74
N GLY A 295 -3.21 -16.95 4.59
CA GLY A 295 -1.79 -16.67 4.38
C GLY A 295 -1.27 -17.08 3.01
N ARG A 296 -2.10 -16.94 1.96
CA ARG A 296 -1.73 -17.27 0.58
C ARG A 296 -1.40 -16.04 -0.27
N GLU A 297 -1.28 -14.89 0.35
CA GLU A 297 -0.91 -13.64 -0.31
C GLU A 297 0.45 -13.77 -1.04
N MET A 298 0.57 -13.08 -2.19
CA MET A 298 1.73 -13.20 -3.09
C MET A 298 2.63 -11.95 -3.11
N SER A 299 2.46 -11.01 -2.20
CA SER A 299 3.28 -9.80 -2.15
C SER A 299 4.76 -10.12 -1.91
N TRP A 300 5.62 -9.67 -2.84
CA TRP A 300 7.08 -9.81 -2.68
C TRP A 300 7.69 -8.77 -1.75
N ILE A 301 7.00 -7.63 -1.57
CA ILE A 301 7.36 -6.56 -0.66
C ILE A 301 6.23 -6.42 0.35
N ARG A 302 6.54 -6.45 1.64
CA ARG A 302 5.60 -6.09 2.72
C ARG A 302 5.95 -4.71 3.24
N MET A 303 4.94 -3.94 3.62
CA MET A 303 5.13 -2.73 4.41
C MET A 303 5.01 -3.12 5.89
N GLU A 304 6.14 -3.38 6.51
CA GLU A 304 6.18 -3.57 7.96
C GLU A 304 5.96 -2.22 8.63
N ARG A 305 5.17 -2.18 9.69
CA ARG A 305 5.00 -0.98 10.53
C ARG A 305 5.34 -1.31 11.97
N TYR A 306 6.01 -0.39 12.60
CA TYR A 306 6.39 -0.50 13.99
C TYR A 306 5.91 0.73 14.73
N ILE A 307 5.03 0.51 15.72
CA ILE A 307 4.37 1.54 16.50
C ILE A 307 5.06 1.66 17.85
N GLU A 308 5.48 2.86 18.18
CA GLU A 308 6.00 3.25 19.50
C GLU A 308 5.15 4.37 20.10
N GLY A 309 5.26 4.53 21.41
CA GLY A 309 4.55 5.59 22.11
C GLY A 309 3.03 5.40 22.19
N TYR A 310 2.36 6.47 22.61
CA TYR A 310 0.92 6.51 22.81
C TYR A 310 0.44 7.97 22.89
N GLY A 311 -0.71 8.27 22.33
CA GLY A 311 -1.26 9.64 22.34
C GLY A 311 -0.35 10.62 21.59
N ASP A 312 0.11 11.67 22.27
CA ASP A 312 0.94 12.72 21.67
C ASP A 312 2.37 12.23 21.34
N ASP A 313 2.82 11.14 21.99
CA ASP A 313 4.12 10.50 21.73
C ASP A 313 4.01 9.36 20.69
N PHE A 314 2.89 9.27 19.98
CA PHE A 314 2.67 8.24 18.98
C PHE A 314 3.59 8.40 17.78
N GLU A 315 4.40 7.38 17.52
CA GLU A 315 5.33 7.32 16.41
C GLU A 315 5.14 6.04 15.61
N VAL A 316 5.19 6.13 14.28
CA VAL A 316 5.13 4.99 13.37
C VAL A 316 6.38 4.97 12.49
N ARG A 317 7.03 3.81 12.42
CA ARG A 317 8.15 3.55 11.50
C ARG A 317 7.73 2.55 10.46
N PHE A 318 7.80 2.95 9.19
CA PHE A 318 7.53 2.07 8.07
C PHE A 318 8.82 1.48 7.52
N VAL A 319 8.85 0.16 7.33
CA VAL A 319 10.01 -0.55 6.79
C VAL A 319 9.56 -1.47 5.66
N PRO A 320 9.82 -1.08 4.39
CA PRO A 320 9.58 -1.99 3.28
C PRO A 320 10.47 -3.22 3.39
N MET A 321 9.86 -4.40 3.52
CA MET A 321 10.55 -5.66 3.73
C MET A 321 10.42 -6.56 2.51
N MET A 322 11.57 -6.89 1.91
CA MET A 322 11.68 -7.75 0.74
C MET A 322 12.86 -8.72 0.89
N CYS A 323 13.14 -9.53 -0.12
CA CYS A 323 14.33 -10.38 -0.10
C CYS A 323 15.60 -9.54 0.10
N GLN A 324 16.34 -9.85 1.17
CA GLN A 324 17.53 -9.10 1.57
C GLN A 324 18.79 -9.54 0.83
N GLN A 325 18.67 -10.42 -0.15
CA GLN A 325 19.80 -10.91 -0.95
C GLN A 325 20.99 -11.37 -0.07
N CYS A 326 20.69 -12.04 1.05
CA CYS A 326 21.63 -12.39 2.13
C CYS A 326 22.87 -13.06 1.59
N SER A 327 24.07 -12.65 2.03
CA SER A 327 25.34 -13.27 1.62
C SER A 327 25.39 -14.76 2.00
N ASN A 328 24.96 -15.09 3.23
CA ASN A 328 24.80 -16.46 3.72
C ASN A 328 23.31 -16.79 3.78
N ALA A 329 22.71 -17.07 2.62
CA ALA A 329 21.27 -17.23 2.49
C ALA A 329 20.83 -18.62 2.98
N GLY A 330 20.17 -18.68 4.14
CA GLY A 330 19.64 -19.94 4.71
C GLY A 330 18.62 -20.65 3.81
N CYS A 331 18.07 -19.96 2.80
CA CYS A 331 17.16 -20.57 1.84
C CYS A 331 17.86 -21.41 0.76
N GLU A 332 19.16 -21.27 0.55
CA GLU A 332 19.91 -21.98 -0.48
C GLU A 332 20.24 -23.42 -0.10
N PRO A 333 20.86 -23.71 1.08
CA PRO A 333 21.27 -25.06 1.44
C PRO A 333 20.09 -26.01 1.63
N VAL A 334 18.89 -25.51 1.86
CA VAL A 334 17.70 -26.34 2.07
C VAL A 334 16.92 -26.62 0.78
N CYS A 335 17.35 -26.08 -0.35
CA CYS A 335 16.70 -26.35 -1.62
C CYS A 335 17.20 -27.67 -2.22
N PRO A 336 16.37 -28.71 -2.34
CA PRO A 336 16.83 -30.03 -2.78
C PRO A 336 17.26 -30.08 -4.24
N VAL A 337 16.84 -29.09 -5.03
CA VAL A 337 17.12 -29.03 -6.48
C VAL A 337 17.97 -27.82 -6.87
N TYR A 338 18.51 -27.10 -5.89
CA TYR A 338 19.32 -25.91 -6.14
C TYR A 338 18.65 -24.89 -7.05
N ALA A 339 17.33 -24.69 -6.84
CA ALA A 339 16.53 -23.71 -7.58
C ALA A 339 16.76 -22.26 -7.08
N THR A 340 17.36 -22.12 -5.91
CA THR A 340 17.77 -20.83 -5.36
C THR A 340 19.26 -20.83 -5.05
N TYR A 341 19.96 -19.82 -5.54
CA TYR A 341 21.42 -19.70 -5.44
C TYR A 341 21.84 -18.23 -5.65
N HIS A 342 23.06 -17.89 -5.30
CA HIS A 342 23.62 -16.58 -5.63
C HIS A 342 24.14 -16.55 -7.07
N ASN A 343 23.81 -15.46 -7.78
CA ASN A 343 24.48 -15.15 -9.02
C ASN A 343 25.84 -14.45 -8.77
N PRO A 344 26.70 -14.31 -9.79
CA PRO A 344 27.99 -13.65 -9.64
C PRO A 344 27.93 -12.17 -9.18
N GLU A 345 26.80 -11.54 -9.25
CA GLU A 345 26.57 -10.13 -8.84
C GLU A 345 26.01 -10.01 -7.41
N GLY A 346 25.98 -11.10 -6.67
CA GLY A 346 25.57 -11.15 -5.28
C GLY A 346 24.06 -11.19 -5.05
N LEU A 347 23.25 -11.38 -6.10
CA LEU A 347 21.79 -11.51 -5.96
C LEU A 347 21.41 -12.98 -5.74
N ASN A 348 20.53 -13.21 -4.77
CA ASN A 348 19.92 -14.52 -4.59
C ASN A 348 18.85 -14.74 -5.66
N ALA A 349 19.17 -15.55 -6.65
CA ALA A 349 18.28 -15.86 -7.77
C ALA A 349 17.27 -16.94 -7.41
N MET A 350 16.21 -17.03 -8.22
CA MET A 350 15.22 -18.08 -8.17
C MET A 350 14.95 -18.61 -9.57
N ILE A 351 15.26 -19.88 -9.80
CA ILE A 351 15.00 -20.55 -11.09
C ILE A 351 13.67 -21.26 -11.00
N TYR A 352 12.63 -20.65 -11.55
CA TYR A 352 11.27 -21.16 -11.45
C TYR A 352 11.10 -22.55 -12.07
N ASN A 353 11.69 -22.80 -13.24
CA ASN A 353 11.59 -24.08 -13.93
C ASN A 353 12.31 -25.24 -13.20
N ARG A 354 13.18 -24.95 -12.23
CA ARG A 354 13.86 -25.96 -11.42
C ARG A 354 13.14 -26.21 -10.10
N CYS A 355 12.26 -25.30 -9.68
CA CYS A 355 11.58 -25.41 -8.41
C CYS A 355 10.58 -26.56 -8.40
N VAL A 356 10.66 -27.43 -7.41
CA VAL A 356 9.75 -28.57 -7.19
C VAL A 356 8.79 -28.35 -6.01
N GLY A 357 8.76 -27.14 -5.44
CA GLY A 357 7.75 -26.73 -4.48
C GLY A 357 7.85 -27.31 -3.07
N THR A 358 9.04 -27.74 -2.62
CA THR A 358 9.20 -28.27 -1.25
C THR A 358 8.99 -27.22 -0.15
N ARG A 359 9.11 -25.91 -0.47
CA ARG A 359 8.89 -24.75 0.43
C ARG A 359 9.85 -24.62 1.61
N TYR A 360 10.84 -25.48 1.74
CA TYR A 360 11.86 -25.35 2.79
C TYR A 360 12.56 -23.99 2.79
N CYS A 361 12.77 -23.41 1.61
CA CYS A 361 13.37 -22.08 1.47
C CYS A 361 12.52 -20.98 2.10
N SER A 362 11.18 -21.12 2.12
CA SER A 362 10.27 -20.19 2.81
C SER A 362 10.38 -20.36 4.33
N ASN A 363 10.38 -21.61 4.81
CA ASN A 363 10.52 -21.90 6.24
C ASN A 363 11.85 -21.38 6.80
N ASN A 364 12.91 -21.50 6.01
CA ASN A 364 14.27 -21.11 6.43
C ASN A 364 14.62 -19.65 6.14
N CYS A 365 13.69 -18.89 5.53
CA CYS A 365 13.87 -17.46 5.34
C CYS A 365 13.61 -16.72 6.63
N SER A 366 14.60 -16.03 7.19
CA SER A 366 14.43 -15.22 8.41
C SER A 366 13.47 -14.07 8.23
N TYR A 367 13.40 -13.50 7.02
CA TYR A 367 12.55 -12.37 6.68
C TYR A 367 11.14 -12.77 6.21
N LYS A 368 10.88 -14.07 5.96
CA LYS A 368 9.59 -14.60 5.49
C LYS A 368 9.07 -13.91 4.23
N VAL A 369 9.95 -13.67 3.26
CA VAL A 369 9.67 -12.93 2.02
C VAL A 369 9.62 -13.83 0.78
N ARG A 370 9.39 -15.10 0.97
CA ARG A 370 9.24 -16.08 -0.11
C ARG A 370 7.80 -16.55 -0.17
N ARG A 371 7.19 -16.41 -1.35
CA ARG A 371 5.79 -16.69 -1.62
C ARG A 371 5.63 -17.91 -2.51
N PHE A 372 4.65 -18.73 -2.21
CA PHE A 372 4.41 -19.98 -2.95
C PHE A 372 3.16 -19.88 -3.80
N ASN A 373 3.25 -20.27 -5.06
CA ASN A 373 2.10 -20.33 -5.95
C ASN A 373 1.28 -21.57 -5.64
N TRP A 374 0.18 -21.38 -4.90
CA TRP A 374 -0.73 -22.45 -4.52
C TRP A 374 -1.73 -22.80 -5.60
N PHE A 375 -1.89 -21.91 -6.59
CA PHE A 375 -2.93 -21.99 -7.61
C PHE A 375 -2.36 -21.61 -8.98
N ASN A 376 -3.01 -22.05 -10.05
CA ASN A 376 -2.85 -21.40 -11.34
C ASN A 376 -3.70 -20.13 -11.35
N TYR A 377 -3.09 -19.03 -11.70
CA TYR A 377 -3.76 -17.74 -11.79
C TYR A 377 -4.15 -17.50 -13.24
N GLU A 378 -5.43 -17.23 -13.45
CA GLU A 378 -5.96 -16.91 -14.76
C GLU A 378 -6.09 -15.40 -14.90
N PHE A 379 -5.77 -14.91 -16.07
CA PHE A 379 -5.91 -13.51 -16.45
C PHE A 379 -6.87 -13.44 -17.64
N PRO A 380 -8.20 -13.46 -17.38
CA PRO A 380 -9.18 -13.42 -18.46
C PRO A 380 -9.10 -12.08 -19.20
N ALA A 381 -9.36 -12.10 -20.50
CA ALA A 381 -9.43 -10.88 -21.29
C ALA A 381 -10.52 -9.93 -20.74
N PRO A 382 -10.25 -8.62 -20.63
CA PRO A 382 -9.05 -7.91 -21.10
C PRO A 382 -7.93 -7.75 -20.03
N LEU A 383 -8.00 -8.40 -18.86
CA LEU A 383 -7.04 -8.26 -17.76
C LEU A 383 -5.65 -8.78 -18.14
N ASP A 384 -5.55 -9.68 -19.10
CA ASP A 384 -4.29 -10.16 -19.66
C ASP A 384 -3.47 -9.05 -20.32
N GLN A 385 -4.13 -7.99 -20.83
CA GLN A 385 -3.46 -6.86 -21.48
C GLN A 385 -2.73 -5.92 -20.51
N GLN A 386 -3.04 -5.98 -19.22
CA GLN A 386 -2.31 -5.20 -18.21
C GLN A 386 -0.98 -5.84 -17.77
N LEU A 387 -0.72 -7.09 -18.17
CA LEU A 387 0.49 -7.81 -17.78
C LEU A 387 1.73 -7.21 -18.45
N ASN A 388 2.82 -7.17 -17.70
CA ASN A 388 4.14 -6.83 -18.23
C ASN A 388 4.60 -7.96 -19.16
N SER A 389 4.71 -7.68 -20.45
CA SER A 389 5.09 -8.65 -21.48
C SER A 389 6.54 -9.12 -21.37
N THR A 390 7.40 -8.42 -20.62
CA THR A 390 8.81 -8.80 -20.42
C THR A 390 8.99 -9.85 -19.32
N ILE A 391 7.95 -10.13 -18.55
CA ILE A 391 7.95 -11.07 -17.44
C ILE A 391 6.89 -12.13 -17.65
N THR A 392 7.28 -13.41 -17.60
CA THR A 392 6.33 -14.50 -17.61
C THR A 392 5.57 -14.61 -16.30
N THR A 393 4.31 -14.99 -16.35
CA THR A 393 3.56 -15.44 -15.20
C THR A 393 4.09 -16.79 -14.72
N ARG A 394 4.07 -17.02 -13.41
CA ARG A 394 4.56 -18.28 -12.82
C ARG A 394 3.39 -19.22 -12.57
N SER A 395 3.63 -20.51 -12.77
CA SER A 395 2.63 -21.54 -12.57
C SER A 395 2.50 -21.97 -11.11
N VAL A 396 1.47 -22.75 -10.81
CA VAL A 396 1.32 -23.45 -9.52
C VAL A 396 2.55 -24.28 -9.20
N GLY A 397 2.90 -24.36 -7.92
CA GLY A 397 3.95 -25.26 -7.42
C GLY A 397 5.34 -24.64 -7.34
N VAL A 398 5.53 -23.38 -7.66
CA VAL A 398 6.84 -22.71 -7.58
C VAL A 398 6.85 -21.64 -6.51
N MET A 399 8.06 -21.34 -5.99
CA MET A 399 8.31 -20.25 -5.07
C MET A 399 8.61 -18.97 -5.83
N GLU A 400 8.08 -17.86 -5.37
CA GLU A 400 8.39 -16.52 -5.85
C GLU A 400 9.02 -15.66 -4.76
N LYS A 401 9.78 -14.67 -5.16
CA LYS A 401 10.36 -13.66 -4.27
C LYS A 401 10.89 -12.47 -5.07
N CYS A 402 11.20 -11.38 -4.39
CA CYS A 402 11.93 -10.27 -4.99
C CYS A 402 13.24 -10.74 -5.63
N ASN A 403 13.37 -10.52 -6.93
CA ASN A 403 14.55 -10.84 -7.73
C ASN A 403 15.39 -9.60 -8.08
N PHE A 404 15.14 -8.49 -7.38
CA PHE A 404 15.80 -7.20 -7.64
C PHE A 404 15.48 -6.63 -9.05
N CYS A 405 14.35 -6.97 -9.63
CA CYS A 405 13.99 -6.66 -11.02
C CYS A 405 15.12 -6.97 -12.01
N GLN A 406 15.71 -8.17 -11.91
CA GLN A 406 16.91 -8.56 -12.67
C GLN A 406 16.73 -8.39 -14.18
N HIS A 407 15.52 -8.56 -14.72
CA HIS A 407 15.22 -8.30 -16.13
C HIS A 407 15.56 -6.86 -16.54
N ARG A 408 15.29 -5.87 -15.68
CA ARG A 408 15.64 -4.47 -15.93
C ARG A 408 17.15 -4.24 -15.87
N LEU A 409 17.84 -4.90 -14.92
CA LEU A 409 19.30 -4.84 -14.83
C LEU A 409 19.97 -5.43 -16.08
N VAL A 410 19.42 -6.54 -16.59
CA VAL A 410 19.92 -7.17 -17.83
C VAL A 410 19.66 -6.26 -19.03
N ALA A 411 18.46 -5.68 -19.15
CA ALA A 411 18.14 -4.76 -20.23
C ALA A 411 19.08 -3.53 -20.23
N ALA A 412 19.28 -2.91 -19.06
CA ALA A 412 20.17 -1.75 -18.93
C ALA A 412 21.64 -2.10 -19.29
N LYS A 413 22.11 -3.32 -18.97
CA LYS A 413 23.45 -3.77 -19.37
C LYS A 413 23.58 -3.97 -20.86
N HIS A 414 22.56 -4.54 -21.50
CA HIS A 414 22.55 -4.67 -22.97
C HIS A 414 22.56 -3.32 -23.64
N GLU A 415 21.76 -2.38 -23.15
CA GLU A 415 21.74 -1.01 -23.64
C GLU A 415 23.10 -0.33 -23.51
N ALA A 416 23.70 -0.38 -22.31
CA ALA A 416 25.04 0.15 -22.06
C ALA A 416 26.10 -0.46 -22.98
N SER A 417 26.03 -1.79 -23.25
CA SER A 417 26.96 -2.47 -24.14
C SER A 417 26.79 -2.06 -25.62
N ASN A 418 25.61 -1.56 -26.02
CA ASN A 418 25.34 -1.10 -27.36
C ASN A 418 25.76 0.35 -27.60
N ILE A 419 25.95 1.12 -26.54
CA ILE A 419 26.38 2.52 -26.60
C ILE A 419 27.92 2.63 -26.63
N GLY A 420 28.64 1.59 -26.28
CA GLY A 420 30.10 1.50 -26.21
C GLY A 420 30.60 1.71 -24.80
#